data_9c75b2e5629c22f6b53e404cdd4d277e
#
_entry.id   9c75b2e5629c22f6b53e404cdd4d277e
#
_cell.length_a   1.000
_cell.length_b   1.000
_cell.length_c   1.000
_cell.angle_alpha   90.00
_cell.angle_beta   90.00
_cell.angle_gamma   90.00
#
_symmetry.space_group_name_H-M   'P 1'
#
loop_
_entity.id
_entity.type
_entity.pdbx_description
1 polymer ?
#
loop_
_entity_poly.entity_id
_entity_poly.type
_entity_poly.pdbx_seq_one_letter_code
_entity_poly.pdbx_strand_id
1 'polypeptide(L)'
;VFEEMIYRHLLLRSLKPIGDTPAIILSALIFGLAHGNFDQFAYAFLSGVIFGLMAVRYDSIIPGMVLHLINNFFVTVITYQKQLTGIGGLWDGLVNAAAALGNIIVNISYFAAPFVAVLLAFCGAARLTAVGGENKHRKLLAIFSPAFIIALVVMLLQFN
;
A
#
# COMPACT_ATOMS: atom_id res chain seq x y z
N VAL A 1 10.05 3.80 -3.83
CA VAL A 1 10.11 5.21 -3.42
C VAL A 1 9.25 6.06 -4.35
N PHE A 2 9.40 5.96 -5.68
CA PHE A 2 8.54 6.67 -6.65
C PHE A 2 7.06 6.30 -6.54
N GLU A 3 6.76 5.07 -6.15
CA GLU A 3 5.40 4.59 -5.92
C GLU A 3 4.68 5.42 -4.85
N GLU A 4 5.34 5.83 -3.78
CA GLU A 4 4.73 6.69 -2.76
C GLU A 4 4.36 8.07 -3.32
N MET A 5 5.10 8.59 -4.29
CA MET A 5 4.72 9.83 -4.98
C MET A 5 3.45 9.63 -5.81
N ILE A 6 3.31 8.50 -6.50
CA ILE A 6 2.13 8.20 -7.33
C ILE A 6 0.91 7.92 -6.44
N TYR A 7 1.04 6.97 -5.51
CA TYR A 7 -0.12 6.46 -4.77
C TYR A 7 -0.51 7.32 -3.56
N ARG A 8 0.44 8.01 -2.89
CA ARG A 8 0.16 8.81 -1.68
C ARG A 8 0.17 10.30 -1.95
N HIS A 9 1.08 10.80 -2.78
CA HIS A 9 1.07 12.23 -3.08
C HIS A 9 0.02 12.60 -4.13
N LEU A 10 -0.04 11.89 -5.25
CA LEU A 10 -0.99 12.20 -6.32
C LEU A 10 -2.36 11.56 -6.09
N LEU A 11 -2.44 10.23 -6.09
CA LEU A 11 -3.72 9.51 -6.07
C LEU A 11 -4.48 9.73 -4.76
N LEU A 12 -3.88 9.46 -3.60
CA LEU A 12 -4.58 9.59 -2.32
C LEU A 12 -5.04 11.03 -2.09
N ARG A 13 -4.21 12.04 -2.40
CA ARG A 13 -4.61 13.45 -2.26
C ARG A 13 -5.76 13.82 -3.19
N SER A 14 -5.80 13.32 -4.42
CA SER A 14 -6.90 13.56 -5.36
C SER A 14 -8.21 12.92 -4.89
N LEU A 15 -8.12 11.81 -4.13
CA LEU A 15 -9.27 11.12 -3.56
C LEU A 15 -9.74 11.72 -2.22
N LYS A 16 -8.97 12.59 -1.56
CA LYS A 16 -9.37 13.21 -0.28
C LYS A 16 -10.80 13.80 -0.26
N PRO A 17 -11.34 14.38 -1.33
CA PRO A 17 -12.72 14.88 -1.33
C PRO A 17 -13.79 13.82 -1.01
N ILE A 18 -13.52 12.53 -1.22
CA ILE A 18 -14.44 11.44 -0.83
C ILE A 18 -14.34 11.09 0.66
N GLY A 19 -13.33 11.64 1.37
CA GLY A 19 -13.00 11.39 2.77
C GLY A 19 -11.71 10.59 2.93
N ASP A 20 -11.02 10.78 4.05
CA ASP A 20 -9.70 10.18 4.28
C ASP A 20 -9.73 8.64 4.23
N THR A 21 -10.69 8.01 4.93
CA THR A 21 -10.78 6.55 4.98
C THR A 21 -11.00 5.91 3.60
N PRO A 22 -12.02 6.30 2.80
CA PRO A 22 -12.18 5.74 1.46
C PRO A 22 -11.02 6.08 0.52
N ALA A 23 -10.39 7.25 0.65
CA ALA A 23 -9.21 7.60 -0.13
C ALA A 23 -8.02 6.69 0.16
N ILE A 24 -7.77 6.38 1.45
CA ILE A 24 -6.73 5.43 1.87
C ILE A 24 -7.02 4.05 1.31
N ILE A 25 -8.26 3.54 1.45
CA ILE A 25 -8.63 2.20 0.99
C ILE A 25 -8.46 2.08 -0.53
N LEU A 26 -8.98 3.04 -1.31
CA LEU A 26 -8.89 3.01 -2.77
C LEU A 26 -7.44 3.13 -3.25
N SER A 27 -6.67 4.02 -2.67
CA SER A 27 -5.25 4.16 -2.98
C SER A 27 -4.46 2.87 -2.66
N ALA A 28 -4.75 2.24 -1.52
CA ALA A 28 -4.12 0.99 -1.12
C ALA A 28 -4.55 -0.19 -2.02
N LEU A 29 -5.83 -0.24 -2.40
CA LEU A 29 -6.36 -1.27 -3.30
C LEU A 29 -5.66 -1.21 -4.66
N ILE A 30 -5.57 -0.03 -5.26
CA ILE A 30 -4.89 0.16 -6.55
C ILE A 30 -3.40 -0.16 -6.42
N PHE A 31 -2.76 0.24 -5.33
CA PHE A 31 -1.37 -0.09 -5.04
C PHE A 31 -1.15 -1.61 -4.93
N GLY A 32 -2.02 -2.33 -4.22
CA GLY A 32 -1.96 -3.78 -4.13
C GLY A 32 -2.15 -4.47 -5.48
N LEU A 33 -3.16 -4.05 -6.25
CA LEU A 33 -3.43 -4.59 -7.58
C LEU A 33 -2.29 -4.33 -8.57
N ALA A 34 -1.58 -3.21 -8.44
CA ALA A 34 -0.45 -2.86 -9.29
C ALA A 34 0.74 -3.83 -9.19
N HIS A 35 0.79 -4.68 -8.17
CA HIS A 35 1.82 -5.72 -8.07
C HIS A 35 1.58 -6.94 -8.98
N GLY A 36 0.40 -7.04 -9.61
CA GLY A 36 0.13 -7.98 -10.69
C GLY A 36 0.00 -9.45 -10.29
N ASN A 37 0.09 -9.79 -9.01
CA ASN A 37 -0.07 -11.15 -8.53
C ASN A 37 -0.76 -11.22 -7.17
N PHE A 38 -1.49 -12.33 -6.92
CA PHE A 38 -2.25 -12.52 -5.69
C PHE A 38 -1.36 -12.70 -4.45
N ASP A 39 -0.17 -13.26 -4.62
CA ASP A 39 0.74 -13.52 -3.51
C ASP A 39 1.25 -12.20 -2.89
N GLN A 40 1.44 -11.17 -3.70
CA GLN A 40 1.86 -9.86 -3.24
C GLN A 40 0.68 -8.94 -2.89
N PHE A 41 -0.50 -9.18 -3.48
CA PHE A 41 -1.66 -8.30 -3.32
C PHE A 41 -2.01 -8.04 -1.85
N ALA A 42 -2.20 -9.09 -1.05
CA ALA A 42 -2.63 -8.95 0.34
C ALA A 42 -1.62 -8.15 1.17
N TYR A 43 -0.34 -8.45 1.00
CA TYR A 43 0.75 -7.78 1.67
C TYR A 43 0.91 -6.32 1.22
N ALA A 44 0.91 -6.08 -0.09
CA ALA A 44 1.02 -4.74 -0.65
C ALA A 44 -0.20 -3.88 -0.30
N PHE A 45 -1.42 -4.44 -0.32
CA PHE A 45 -2.62 -3.75 0.13
C PHE A 45 -2.50 -3.28 1.59
N LEU A 46 -2.10 -4.17 2.50
CA LEU A 46 -1.96 -3.82 3.92
C LEU A 46 -0.87 -2.76 4.13
N SER A 47 0.28 -2.92 3.49
CA SER A 47 1.33 -1.90 3.49
C SER A 47 0.81 -0.57 2.94
N GLY A 48 0.03 -0.64 1.86
CA GLY A 48 -0.63 0.51 1.25
C GLY A 48 -1.56 1.26 2.19
N VAL A 49 -2.33 0.55 3.01
CA VAL A 49 -3.18 1.14 4.05
C VAL A 49 -2.32 1.85 5.11
N ILE A 50 -1.27 1.20 5.59
CA ILE A 50 -0.37 1.77 6.61
C ILE A 50 0.29 3.06 6.09
N PHE A 51 0.85 3.02 4.87
CA PHE A 51 1.48 4.19 4.26
C PHE A 51 0.48 5.32 4.01
N GLY A 52 -0.76 4.98 3.60
CA GLY A 52 -1.85 5.94 3.43
C GLY A 52 -2.27 6.60 4.75
N LEU A 53 -2.40 5.82 5.83
CA LEU A 53 -2.67 6.33 7.17
C LEU A 53 -1.57 7.29 7.63
N MET A 54 -0.30 6.95 7.40
CA MET A 54 0.82 7.82 7.73
C MET A 54 0.80 9.11 6.91
N ALA A 55 0.56 9.01 5.60
CA ALA A 55 0.49 10.17 4.73
C ALA A 55 -0.62 11.16 5.16
N VAL A 56 -1.77 10.64 5.59
CA VAL A 56 -2.88 11.48 6.10
C VAL A 56 -2.56 12.01 7.50
N ARG A 57 -2.02 11.18 8.39
CA ARG A 57 -1.76 11.53 9.79
C ARG A 57 -0.69 12.60 9.95
N TYR A 58 0.37 12.50 9.15
CA TYR A 58 1.54 13.39 9.22
C TYR A 58 1.55 14.47 8.12
N ASP A 59 0.56 14.48 7.25
CA ASP A 59 0.51 15.31 6.02
C ASP A 59 1.83 15.26 5.22
N SER A 60 2.48 14.11 5.24
CA SER A 60 3.80 13.87 4.63
C SER A 60 3.89 12.45 4.11
N ILE A 61 4.49 12.28 2.93
CA ILE A 61 4.78 10.95 2.37
C ILE A 61 6.10 10.36 2.88
N ILE A 62 6.95 11.17 3.51
CA ILE A 62 8.32 10.77 3.93
C ILE A 62 8.29 9.54 4.86
N PRO A 63 7.45 9.48 5.91
CA PRO A 63 7.39 8.30 6.76
C PRO A 63 7.00 7.02 5.99
N GLY A 64 6.05 7.13 5.06
CA GLY A 64 5.68 6.03 4.17
C GLY A 64 6.83 5.59 3.27
N MET A 65 7.57 6.54 2.69
CA MET A 65 8.75 6.25 1.85
C MET A 65 9.83 5.49 2.62
N VAL A 66 10.10 5.88 3.87
CA VAL A 66 11.08 5.19 4.73
C VAL A 66 10.64 3.76 5.04
N LEU A 67 9.38 3.57 5.45
CA LEU A 67 8.85 2.24 5.70
C LEU A 67 8.82 1.38 4.44
N HIS A 68 8.47 1.96 3.30
CA HIS A 68 8.48 1.27 2.02
C HIS A 68 9.90 0.82 1.62
N LEU A 69 10.90 1.65 1.87
CA LEU A 69 12.30 1.28 1.64
C LEU A 69 12.71 0.10 2.52
N ILE A 70 12.38 0.14 3.82
CA ILE A 70 12.67 -0.94 4.77
C ILE A 70 11.95 -2.23 4.33
N ASN A 71 10.68 -2.11 3.92
CA ASN A 71 9.90 -3.21 3.41
C ASN A 71 10.54 -3.87 2.19
N ASN A 72 10.92 -3.08 1.20
CA ASN A 72 11.58 -3.58 -0.01
C ASN A 72 12.93 -4.23 0.30
N PHE A 73 13.65 -3.73 1.31
CA PHE A 73 14.87 -4.37 1.80
C PHE A 73 14.57 -5.81 2.27
N PHE A 74 13.57 -6.01 3.14
CA PHE A 74 13.22 -7.35 3.61
C PHE A 74 12.76 -8.27 2.48
N VAL A 75 11.89 -7.78 1.58
CA VAL A 75 11.45 -8.56 0.41
C VAL A 75 12.64 -8.96 -0.46
N THR A 76 13.58 -8.05 -0.69
CA THR A 76 14.80 -8.34 -1.46
C THR A 76 15.64 -9.42 -0.76
N VAL A 77 15.84 -9.31 0.56
CA VAL A 77 16.60 -10.32 1.33
C VAL A 77 15.92 -11.69 1.26
N ILE A 78 14.58 -11.76 1.40
CA ILE A 78 13.84 -13.01 1.28
C ILE A 78 14.03 -13.62 -0.12
N THR A 79 13.85 -12.80 -1.16
CA THR A 79 13.91 -13.25 -2.55
C THR A 79 15.29 -13.76 -2.94
N TYR A 80 16.34 -13.08 -2.50
CA TYR A 80 17.72 -13.38 -2.87
C TYR A 80 18.52 -14.07 -1.76
N GLN A 81 17.85 -14.62 -0.74
CA GLN A 81 18.51 -15.24 0.41
C GLN A 81 19.58 -16.26 0.02
N LYS A 82 19.27 -17.15 -0.94
CA LYS A 82 20.19 -18.19 -1.40
C LYS A 82 21.44 -17.62 -2.09
N GLN A 83 21.30 -16.49 -2.78
CA GLN A 83 22.43 -15.81 -3.45
C GLN A 83 23.26 -14.97 -2.46
N LEU A 84 22.64 -14.50 -1.39
CA LEU A 84 23.26 -13.69 -0.37
C LEU A 84 23.97 -14.51 0.72
N THR A 85 23.64 -15.81 0.85
CA THR A 85 24.28 -16.75 1.78
C THR A 85 25.38 -17.54 1.09
N GLY A 86 26.25 -18.19 1.87
CA GLY A 86 27.35 -19.00 1.37
C GLY A 86 28.73 -18.34 1.50
N ILE A 87 28.77 -17.11 2.05
CA ILE A 87 30.01 -16.42 2.41
C ILE A 87 30.52 -16.95 3.76
N GLY A 88 29.59 -17.44 4.60
CA GLY A 88 29.87 -18.03 5.92
C GLY A 88 29.81 -17.02 7.08
N GLY A 89 29.86 -17.56 8.29
CA GLY A 89 30.00 -16.82 9.53
C GLY A 89 28.83 -15.91 9.89
N LEU A 90 29.15 -14.75 10.44
CA LEU A 90 28.17 -13.76 10.91
C LEU A 90 27.25 -13.25 9.79
N TRP A 91 27.79 -13.14 8.56
CA TRP A 91 27.02 -12.65 7.41
C TRP A 91 25.81 -13.54 7.10
N ASP A 92 26.01 -14.83 6.98
CA ASP A 92 24.93 -15.78 6.71
C ASP A 92 23.90 -15.78 7.84
N GLY A 93 24.36 -15.63 9.09
CA GLY A 93 23.49 -15.46 10.25
C GLY A 93 22.59 -14.22 10.15
N LEU A 94 23.15 -13.06 9.76
CA LEU A 94 22.40 -11.82 9.58
C LEU A 94 21.38 -11.90 8.43
N VAL A 95 21.78 -12.45 7.29
CA VAL A 95 20.87 -12.65 6.14
C VAL A 95 19.72 -13.57 6.51
N ASN A 96 20.00 -14.70 7.18
CA ASN A 96 18.97 -15.64 7.60
C ASN A 96 18.01 -15.04 8.64
N ALA A 97 18.52 -14.26 9.61
CA ALA A 97 17.70 -13.57 10.58
C ALA A 97 16.81 -12.51 9.91
N ALA A 98 17.35 -11.72 8.97
CA ALA A 98 16.57 -10.73 8.23
C ALA A 98 15.49 -11.38 7.36
N ALA A 99 15.79 -12.49 6.69
CA ALA A 99 14.80 -13.24 5.93
C ALA A 99 13.70 -13.85 6.83
N ALA A 100 14.04 -14.37 8.00
CA ALA A 100 13.08 -14.90 8.96
C ALA A 100 12.11 -13.80 9.45
N LEU A 101 12.62 -12.63 9.83
CA LEU A 101 11.82 -11.48 10.23
C LEU A 101 10.89 -11.03 9.10
N GLY A 102 11.41 -10.92 7.88
CA GLY A 102 10.61 -10.56 6.71
C GLY A 102 9.49 -11.57 6.45
N ASN A 103 9.76 -12.87 6.52
CA ASN A 103 8.73 -13.90 6.37
C ASN A 103 7.64 -13.82 7.44
N ILE A 104 7.99 -13.51 8.69
CA ILE A 104 7.00 -13.30 9.77
C ILE A 104 6.08 -12.12 9.40
N ILE A 105 6.63 -11.00 8.97
CA ILE A 105 5.86 -9.80 8.58
C ILE A 105 4.91 -10.13 7.42
N VAL A 106 5.40 -10.80 6.37
CA VAL A 106 4.59 -11.20 5.22
C VAL A 106 3.45 -12.12 5.65
N ASN A 107 3.72 -13.17 6.44
CA ASN A 107 2.69 -14.10 6.90
C ASN A 107 1.63 -13.41 7.76
N ILE A 108 2.01 -12.55 8.70
CA ILE A 108 1.05 -11.77 9.50
C ILE A 108 0.17 -10.93 8.57
N SER A 109 0.74 -10.32 7.53
CA SER A 109 0.02 -9.48 6.58
C SER A 109 -1.04 -10.27 5.80
N TYR A 110 -0.77 -11.50 5.38
CA TYR A 110 -1.75 -12.36 4.71
C TYR A 110 -3.00 -12.60 5.57
N PHE A 111 -2.82 -12.86 6.87
CA PHE A 111 -3.94 -13.08 7.77
C PHE A 111 -4.65 -11.78 8.16
N ALA A 112 -3.93 -10.68 8.32
CA ALA A 112 -4.48 -9.40 8.75
C ALA A 112 -5.20 -8.63 7.63
N ALA A 113 -4.73 -8.72 6.38
CA ALA A 113 -5.25 -7.92 5.27
C ALA A 113 -6.77 -8.04 5.06
N PRO A 114 -7.40 -9.24 5.02
CA PRO A 114 -8.84 -9.34 4.83
C PRO A 114 -9.62 -8.71 5.99
N PHE A 115 -9.17 -8.85 7.23
CA PHE A 115 -9.84 -8.23 8.39
C PHE A 115 -9.73 -6.71 8.33
N VAL A 116 -8.56 -6.19 8.01
CA VAL A 116 -8.33 -4.74 7.85
C VAL A 116 -9.18 -4.19 6.71
N ALA A 117 -9.25 -4.89 5.57
CA ALA A 117 -10.07 -4.49 4.43
C ALA A 117 -11.55 -4.40 4.80
N VAL A 118 -12.11 -5.43 5.45
CA VAL A 118 -13.50 -5.46 5.89
C VAL A 118 -13.78 -4.37 6.91
N LEU A 119 -12.91 -4.21 7.92
CA LEU A 119 -13.08 -3.17 8.96
C LEU A 119 -13.10 -1.77 8.36
N LEU A 120 -12.16 -1.48 7.46
CA LEU A 120 -12.06 -0.17 6.81
C LEU A 120 -13.22 0.07 5.83
N ALA A 121 -13.66 -0.95 5.10
CA ALA A 121 -14.84 -0.86 4.24
C ALA A 121 -16.09 -0.51 5.06
N PHE A 122 -16.28 -1.15 6.23
CA PHE A 122 -17.40 -0.89 7.12
C PHE A 122 -17.35 0.53 7.69
N CYS A 123 -16.19 0.98 8.17
CA CYS A 123 -15.98 2.35 8.65
C CYS A 123 -16.14 3.39 7.54
N GLY A 124 -15.70 3.09 6.33
CA GLY A 124 -15.85 3.94 5.15
C GLY A 124 -17.30 4.08 4.71
N ALA A 125 -18.04 2.97 4.64
CA ALA A 125 -19.44 2.95 4.28
C ALA A 125 -20.29 3.75 5.28
N ALA A 126 -20.06 3.60 6.59
CA ALA A 126 -20.77 4.34 7.62
C ALA A 126 -20.57 5.86 7.51
N ARG A 127 -19.38 6.32 7.09
CA ARG A 127 -19.11 7.75 6.86
C ARG A 127 -19.71 8.28 5.56
N LEU A 128 -19.77 7.47 4.50
CA LEU A 128 -20.35 7.87 3.22
C LEU A 128 -21.87 8.09 3.30
N THR A 129 -22.57 7.35 4.16
CA THR A 129 -24.00 7.52 4.40
C THR A 129 -24.34 8.79 5.17
N ALA A 130 -23.39 9.35 5.92
CA ALA A 130 -23.57 10.54 6.75
C ALA A 130 -23.39 11.88 5.98
N VAL A 131 -22.97 11.85 4.71
CA VAL A 131 -22.65 13.06 3.93
C VAL A 131 -23.75 13.37 2.92
N GLY A 132 -24.44 14.51 3.11
CA GLY A 132 -25.54 15.00 2.26
C GLY A 132 -25.15 15.34 0.82
N GLY A 133 -26.18 15.48 -0.03
CA GLY A 133 -26.15 15.42 -1.50
C GLY A 133 -25.22 16.38 -2.28
N GLU A 134 -24.89 17.58 -1.78
CA GLU A 134 -24.13 18.57 -2.55
C GLU A 134 -22.66 18.18 -2.78
N ASN A 135 -22.11 17.36 -1.91
CA ASN A 135 -20.75 16.82 -1.99
C ASN A 135 -20.60 15.56 -2.89
N LYS A 136 -21.70 14.97 -3.33
CA LYS A 136 -21.67 13.71 -4.11
C LYS A 136 -21.01 13.88 -5.48
N HIS A 137 -21.28 15.00 -6.16
CA HIS A 137 -20.72 15.29 -7.50
C HIS A 137 -19.21 15.53 -7.45
N ARG A 138 -18.73 16.29 -6.47
CA ARG A 138 -17.28 16.53 -6.26
C ARG A 138 -16.54 15.24 -5.92
N LYS A 139 -17.18 14.33 -5.21
CA LYS A 139 -16.62 13.02 -4.83
C LYS A 139 -16.46 12.09 -6.03
N LEU A 140 -17.47 12.04 -6.92
CA LEU A 140 -17.40 11.27 -8.15
C LEU A 140 -16.31 11.79 -9.10
N LEU A 141 -16.16 13.10 -9.23
CA LEU A 141 -15.11 13.71 -10.04
C LEU A 141 -13.69 13.41 -9.53
N ALA A 142 -13.51 13.19 -8.22
CA ALA A 142 -12.22 12.81 -7.66
C ALA A 142 -11.76 11.41 -8.14
N ILE A 143 -12.70 10.49 -8.37
CA ILE A 143 -12.42 9.14 -8.89
C ILE A 143 -11.92 9.21 -10.35
N PHE A 144 -12.37 10.21 -11.11
CA PHE A 144 -11.92 10.45 -12.49
C PHE A 144 -10.80 11.49 -12.59
N SER A 145 -10.09 11.76 -11.49
CA SER A 145 -8.96 12.68 -11.50
C SER A 145 -7.82 12.17 -12.40
N PRO A 146 -7.02 13.07 -12.99
CA PRO A 146 -5.83 12.68 -13.76
C PRO A 146 -4.91 11.75 -12.98
N ALA A 147 -4.79 11.94 -11.67
CA ALA A 147 -3.98 11.09 -10.79
C ALA A 147 -4.53 9.66 -10.70
N PHE A 148 -5.85 9.46 -10.65
CA PHE A 148 -6.48 8.15 -10.69
C PHE A 148 -6.22 7.47 -12.04
N ILE A 149 -6.38 8.21 -13.14
CA ILE A 149 -6.13 7.68 -14.50
C ILE A 149 -4.67 7.28 -14.66
N ILE A 150 -3.72 8.09 -14.20
CA ILE A 150 -2.29 7.76 -14.24
C ILE A 150 -2.01 6.50 -13.43
N ALA A 151 -2.55 6.38 -12.22
CA ALA A 151 -2.36 5.20 -11.38
C ALA A 151 -2.95 3.93 -12.05
N LEU A 152 -4.12 4.05 -12.68
CA LEU A 152 -4.75 2.96 -13.43
C LEU A 152 -3.91 2.54 -14.65
N VAL A 153 -3.37 3.50 -15.40
CA VAL A 153 -2.50 3.23 -16.56
C VAL A 153 -1.21 2.54 -16.10
N VAL A 154 -0.57 3.02 -15.03
CA VAL A 154 0.63 2.38 -14.46
C VAL A 154 0.32 0.95 -14.02
N MET A 155 -0.82 0.73 -13.36
CA MET A 155 -1.28 -0.60 -12.98
C MET A 155 -1.42 -1.53 -14.21
N LEU A 156 -2.11 -1.06 -15.27
CA LEU A 156 -2.33 -1.87 -16.49
C LEU A 156 -1.03 -2.21 -17.21
N LEU A 157 -0.02 -1.32 -17.18
CA LEU A 157 1.29 -1.56 -17.79
C LEU A 157 2.13 -2.62 -17.04
N GLN A 158 1.80 -2.88 -15.77
CA GLN A 158 2.50 -3.90 -14.95
C GLN A 158 1.92 -5.31 -15.12
N PHE A 159 0.71 -5.44 -15.72
CA PHE A 159 0.08 -6.73 -16.01
C PHE A 159 0.54 -7.37 -17.33
N ASN A 160 1.40 -6.72 -18.11
CA ASN A 160 2.04 -7.27 -19.32
C ASN A 160 3.49 -7.64 -19.03
#